data_bcf3cb4330a2ad5092f25a4f2d386b67
#
_entry.id   bcf3cb4330a2ad5092f25a4f2d386b67
#
_cell.length_a   1.000
_cell.length_b   1.000
_cell.length_c   1.000
_cell.angle_alpha   90.00
_cell.angle_beta   90.00
_cell.angle_gamma   90.00
#
_symmetry.space_group_name_H-M   'P 1'
#
loop_
_entity.id
_entity.type
_entity.pdbx_description
1 polymer ?
#
loop_
_entity_poly.entity_id
_entity_poly.type
_entity_poly.pdbx_seq_one_letter_code
_entity_poly.pdbx_strand_id
1 'polypeptide(L)'
;NQWTMARVLDSKMVPDTLGIRHIVLPYTQEALADSLLTVIKGGADFAQLASQYSVYEATAANGGEVGVVPFSAFTGEFVAALANAKRGDVVKVASGDAIQLMQVYRADKPSKHMQVATITYPVEASAATRRNAHNLAGTFSVNAKGSVEAFNNAASEAAVTPRVASLAQGE
;
A
#
# COMPACT_ATOMS: atom_id res chain seq x y z
N ASN A 1 -19.69 10.41 0.96
CA ASN A 1 -18.89 11.37 0.19
C ASN A 1 -17.63 11.73 0.97
N GLN A 2 -16.53 12.02 0.24
CA GLN A 2 -15.26 12.44 0.84
C GLN A 2 -14.54 13.42 -0.09
N TRP A 3 -13.75 14.30 0.53
CA TRP A 3 -12.80 15.15 -0.17
C TRP A 3 -11.40 14.57 -0.01
N THR A 4 -10.67 14.50 -1.11
CA THR A 4 -9.27 14.09 -1.09
C THR A 4 -8.43 15.21 -1.68
N MET A 5 -7.43 15.66 -0.91
CA MET A 5 -6.40 16.57 -1.38
C MET A 5 -5.10 15.79 -1.55
N ALA A 6 -4.40 16.03 -2.63
CA ALA A 6 -3.12 15.40 -2.92
C ALA A 6 -2.06 16.47 -3.21
N ARG A 7 -0.85 16.27 -2.70
CA ARG A 7 0.31 17.13 -2.96
C ARG A 7 1.50 16.27 -3.33
N VAL A 8 2.15 16.60 -4.45
CA VAL A 8 3.43 15.97 -4.81
C VAL A 8 4.51 16.55 -3.89
N LEU A 9 5.20 15.67 -3.17
CA LEU A 9 6.28 16.03 -2.24
C LEU A 9 7.65 15.96 -2.90
N ASP A 10 7.88 14.92 -3.72
CA ASP A 10 9.15 14.67 -4.37
C ASP A 10 8.92 13.89 -5.69
N SER A 11 9.91 13.95 -6.57
CA SER A 11 9.92 13.12 -7.77
C SER A 11 11.34 12.65 -8.07
N LYS A 12 11.50 11.34 -8.32
CA LYS A 12 12.80 10.72 -8.60
C LYS A 12 12.70 9.81 -9.81
N MET A 13 13.82 9.67 -10.51
CA MET A 13 13.99 8.67 -11.55
C MET A 13 14.50 7.40 -10.88
N VAL A 14 13.66 6.37 -10.81
CA VAL A 14 14.01 5.07 -10.22
C VAL A 14 13.51 3.94 -11.13
N PRO A 15 14.11 2.74 -11.08
CA PRO A 15 13.63 1.60 -11.85
C PRO A 15 12.20 1.21 -11.43
N ASP A 16 11.36 0.79 -12.36
CA ASP A 16 10.02 0.30 -12.03
C ASP A 16 10.08 -1.03 -11.28
N THR A 17 11.00 -1.92 -11.69
CA THR A 17 11.26 -3.20 -11.03
C THR A 17 12.75 -3.46 -10.90
N LEU A 18 13.12 -4.22 -9.87
CA LEU A 18 14.46 -4.76 -9.65
C LEU A 18 14.39 -6.26 -9.46
N GLY A 19 15.27 -6.99 -10.14
CA GLY A 19 15.55 -8.39 -9.82
C GLY A 19 16.69 -8.44 -8.81
N ILE A 20 16.41 -9.00 -7.64
CA ILE A 20 17.35 -8.99 -6.51
C ILE A 20 17.58 -10.37 -5.92
N ARG A 21 18.78 -10.54 -5.39
CA ARG A 21 19.16 -11.59 -4.46
C ARG A 21 19.59 -10.94 -3.15
N HIS A 22 19.44 -11.64 -2.03
CA HIS A 22 19.91 -11.13 -0.75
C HIS A 22 20.61 -12.18 0.11
N ILE A 23 21.51 -11.69 0.96
CA ILE A 23 22.07 -12.42 2.11
C ILE A 23 21.63 -11.67 3.36
N VAL A 24 20.91 -12.34 4.24
CA VAL A 24 20.43 -11.78 5.49
C VAL A 24 21.30 -12.25 6.62
N LEU A 25 21.84 -11.32 7.40
CA LEU A 25 22.70 -11.58 8.56
C LEU A 25 22.13 -10.88 9.79
N PRO A 26 22.32 -11.43 11.00
CA PRO A 26 22.05 -10.71 12.23
C PRO A 26 22.88 -9.42 12.30
N TYR A 27 22.34 -8.36 12.90
CA TYR A 27 23.06 -7.10 13.06
C TYR A 27 24.40 -7.24 13.81
N THR A 28 24.48 -8.21 14.72
CA THR A 28 25.72 -8.54 15.47
C THR A 28 26.87 -9.03 14.58
N GLN A 29 26.59 -9.41 13.33
CA GLN A 29 27.59 -9.91 12.37
C GLN A 29 27.98 -8.87 11.33
N GLU A 30 28.02 -7.60 11.68
CA GLU A 30 28.35 -6.51 10.74
C GLU A 30 29.75 -6.69 10.10
N ALA A 31 30.75 -7.09 10.87
CA ALA A 31 32.08 -7.36 10.35
C ALA A 31 32.11 -8.49 9.29
N LEU A 32 31.26 -9.50 9.46
CA LEU A 32 31.07 -10.55 8.45
C LEU A 32 30.40 -10.00 7.21
N ALA A 33 29.37 -9.17 7.37
CA ALA A 33 28.69 -8.52 6.23
C ALA A 33 29.66 -7.67 5.40
N ASP A 34 30.56 -6.91 6.02
CA ASP A 34 31.58 -6.11 5.33
C ASP A 34 32.61 -6.98 4.60
N SER A 35 33.02 -8.08 5.23
CA SER A 35 33.90 -9.06 4.61
C SER A 35 33.25 -9.70 3.38
N LEU A 36 32.01 -10.16 3.52
CA LEU A 36 31.23 -10.73 2.40
C LEU A 36 31.02 -9.71 1.28
N LEU A 37 30.68 -8.47 1.61
CA LEU A 37 30.51 -7.40 0.61
C LEU A 37 31.81 -7.20 -0.19
N THR A 38 32.97 -7.25 0.47
CA THR A 38 34.28 -7.09 -0.16
C THR A 38 34.56 -8.24 -1.13
N VAL A 39 34.37 -9.50 -0.70
CA VAL A 39 34.64 -10.67 -1.57
C VAL A 39 33.65 -10.76 -2.72
N ILE A 40 32.38 -10.38 -2.52
CA ILE A 40 31.37 -10.33 -3.58
C ILE A 40 31.77 -9.28 -4.63
N LYS A 41 32.19 -8.08 -4.22
CA LYS A 41 32.72 -7.06 -5.13
C LYS A 41 33.99 -7.50 -5.85
N GLY A 42 34.74 -8.41 -5.24
CA GLY A 42 35.87 -9.08 -5.86
C GLY A 42 35.52 -10.21 -6.87
N GLY A 43 34.24 -10.48 -7.05
CA GLY A 43 33.74 -11.46 -8.03
C GLY A 43 33.39 -12.83 -7.44
N ALA A 44 33.32 -12.98 -6.12
CA ALA A 44 32.85 -14.22 -5.50
C ALA A 44 31.39 -14.52 -5.88
N ASP A 45 31.06 -15.81 -5.92
CA ASP A 45 29.70 -16.26 -6.25
C ASP A 45 28.72 -15.91 -5.12
N PHE A 46 27.82 -15.00 -5.41
CA PHE A 46 26.80 -14.53 -4.48
C PHE A 46 25.88 -15.66 -4.01
N ALA A 47 25.50 -16.57 -4.92
CA ALA A 47 24.56 -17.63 -4.59
C ALA A 47 25.17 -18.65 -3.61
N GLN A 48 26.45 -18.98 -3.78
CA GLN A 48 27.16 -19.84 -2.82
C GLN A 48 27.23 -19.19 -1.44
N LEU A 49 27.58 -17.90 -1.38
CA LEU A 49 27.67 -17.17 -0.13
C LEU A 49 26.29 -17.01 0.54
N ALA A 50 25.22 -16.81 -0.23
CA ALA A 50 23.87 -16.77 0.29
C ALA A 50 23.46 -18.10 0.92
N SER A 51 23.73 -19.22 0.25
CA SER A 51 23.43 -20.55 0.79
C SER A 51 24.23 -20.89 2.05
N GLN A 52 25.45 -20.33 2.18
CA GLN A 52 26.33 -20.61 3.30
C GLN A 52 26.09 -19.73 4.51
N TYR A 53 25.78 -18.44 4.32
CA TYR A 53 25.78 -17.44 5.38
C TYR A 53 24.43 -16.80 5.68
N SER A 54 23.47 -16.88 4.75
CA SER A 54 22.16 -16.23 4.99
C SER A 54 21.36 -16.99 6.04
N VAL A 55 20.89 -16.25 7.06
CA VAL A 55 19.99 -16.80 8.09
C VAL A 55 18.53 -16.90 7.60
N TYR A 56 18.22 -16.37 6.43
CA TYR A 56 16.87 -16.43 5.87
C TYR A 56 16.73 -17.67 4.98
N GLU A 57 16.35 -18.78 5.58
CA GLU A 57 16.31 -20.11 4.95
C GLU A 57 15.42 -20.16 3.69
N ALA A 58 14.33 -19.38 3.66
CA ALA A 58 13.39 -19.38 2.54
C ALA A 58 14.05 -19.03 1.18
N THR A 59 15.12 -18.22 1.18
CA THR A 59 15.84 -17.85 -0.03
C THR A 59 17.27 -18.39 -0.06
N ALA A 60 17.86 -18.69 1.09
CA ALA A 60 19.26 -19.18 1.18
C ALA A 60 19.50 -20.39 0.28
N ALA A 61 18.62 -21.39 0.31
CA ALA A 61 18.74 -22.61 -0.49
C ALA A 61 18.71 -22.34 -2.00
N ASN A 62 18.09 -21.24 -2.44
CA ASN A 62 18.01 -20.80 -3.82
C ASN A 62 19.04 -19.69 -4.15
N GLY A 63 20.16 -19.63 -3.45
CA GLY A 63 21.21 -18.63 -3.69
C GLY A 63 20.80 -17.21 -3.36
N GLY A 64 19.88 -17.04 -2.42
CA GLY A 64 19.37 -15.74 -1.97
C GLY A 64 18.34 -15.12 -2.91
N GLU A 65 17.81 -15.83 -3.89
CA GLU A 65 16.89 -15.31 -4.91
C GLU A 65 15.58 -14.82 -4.28
N VAL A 66 15.30 -13.52 -4.43
CA VAL A 66 14.02 -12.90 -4.05
C VAL A 66 13.08 -12.78 -5.26
N GLY A 67 13.69 -12.69 -6.45
CA GLY A 67 12.96 -12.51 -7.70
C GLY A 67 12.86 -11.06 -8.14
N VAL A 68 11.92 -10.79 -9.04
CA VAL A 68 11.68 -9.44 -9.57
C VAL A 68 10.63 -8.75 -8.69
N VAL A 69 11.03 -7.63 -8.09
CA VAL A 69 10.22 -6.88 -7.10
C VAL A 69 9.95 -5.48 -7.65
N PRO A 70 8.70 -4.98 -7.61
CA PRO A 70 8.41 -3.60 -7.96
C PRO A 70 9.10 -2.65 -6.98
N PHE A 71 9.66 -1.54 -7.49
CA PHE A 71 10.39 -0.57 -6.66
C PHE A 71 9.53 0.02 -5.54
N SER A 72 8.22 0.12 -5.76
CA SER A 72 7.24 0.59 -4.76
C SER A 72 7.10 -0.31 -3.53
N ALA A 73 7.59 -1.56 -3.58
CA ALA A 73 7.59 -2.47 -2.43
C ALA A 73 8.72 -2.17 -1.43
N PHE A 74 9.74 -1.40 -1.85
CA PHE A 74 10.82 -1.01 -0.94
C PHE A 74 10.41 0.19 -0.09
N THR A 75 10.82 0.18 1.16
CA THR A 75 10.56 1.25 2.14
C THR A 75 11.84 1.63 2.89
N GLY A 76 11.84 2.81 3.53
CA GLY A 76 12.95 3.24 4.39
C GLY A 76 14.29 3.25 3.70
N GLU A 77 15.28 2.63 4.34
CA GLU A 77 16.69 2.60 3.91
C GLU A 77 16.89 1.88 2.57
N PHE A 78 16.02 0.91 2.24
CA PHE A 78 16.07 0.19 0.96
C PHE A 78 15.84 1.10 -0.23
N VAL A 79 14.90 2.04 -0.12
CA VAL A 79 14.63 3.03 -1.18
C VAL A 79 15.88 3.86 -1.48
N ALA A 80 16.56 4.34 -0.43
CA ALA A 80 17.77 5.15 -0.60
C ALA A 80 18.92 4.35 -1.23
N ALA A 81 19.11 3.11 -0.79
CA ALA A 81 20.19 2.24 -1.27
C ALA A 81 19.99 1.75 -2.71
N LEU A 82 18.73 1.50 -3.12
CA LEU A 82 18.41 0.89 -4.41
C LEU A 82 17.97 1.88 -5.49
N ALA A 83 17.70 3.15 -5.15
CA ALA A 83 17.19 4.15 -6.10
C ALA A 83 18.08 4.34 -7.34
N ASN A 84 19.40 4.24 -7.19
CA ASN A 84 20.36 4.38 -8.27
C ASN A 84 21.08 3.07 -8.63
N ALA A 85 20.63 1.95 -8.06
CA ALA A 85 21.26 0.67 -8.23
C ALA A 85 21.11 0.17 -9.69
N LYS A 86 22.18 -0.38 -10.22
CA LYS A 86 22.28 -0.93 -11.57
C LYS A 86 22.50 -2.43 -11.48
N ARG A 87 22.28 -3.10 -12.60
CA ARG A 87 22.62 -4.51 -12.72
C ARG A 87 24.10 -4.73 -12.36
N GLY A 88 24.36 -5.65 -11.45
CA GLY A 88 25.68 -6.00 -10.91
C GLY A 88 26.01 -5.32 -9.59
N ASP A 89 25.30 -4.28 -9.20
CA ASP A 89 25.55 -3.59 -7.94
C ASP A 89 25.20 -4.48 -6.74
N VAL A 90 25.99 -4.35 -5.69
CA VAL A 90 25.74 -4.95 -4.38
C VAL A 90 25.72 -3.86 -3.31
N VAL A 91 24.61 -3.77 -2.61
CA VAL A 91 24.39 -2.78 -1.54
C VAL A 91 24.24 -3.46 -0.18
N LYS A 92 24.74 -2.82 0.87
CA LYS A 92 24.51 -3.22 2.26
C LYS A 92 23.42 -2.32 2.84
N VAL A 93 22.37 -2.91 3.39
CA VAL A 93 21.29 -2.20 4.06
C VAL A 93 21.10 -2.79 5.45
N ALA A 94 21.14 -1.95 6.46
CA ALA A 94 20.79 -2.32 7.82
C ALA A 94 19.32 -1.92 8.05
N SER A 95 18.50 -2.85 8.51
CA SER A 95 17.10 -2.60 8.80
C SER A 95 16.65 -3.45 9.99
N GLY A 96 16.25 -2.79 11.07
CA GLY A 96 15.94 -3.45 12.33
C GLY A 96 17.14 -4.21 12.88
N ASP A 97 16.93 -5.49 13.24
CA ASP A 97 17.96 -6.36 13.82
C ASP A 97 18.76 -7.16 12.77
N ALA A 98 18.64 -6.80 11.50
CA ALA A 98 19.28 -7.51 10.40
C ALA A 98 20.08 -6.59 9.48
N ILE A 99 21.14 -7.16 8.90
CA ILE A 99 21.89 -6.57 7.79
C ILE A 99 21.58 -7.40 6.55
N GLN A 100 21.25 -6.73 5.45
CA GLN A 100 21.01 -7.37 4.17
C GLN A 100 22.05 -6.91 3.15
N LEU A 101 22.74 -7.85 2.54
CA LEU A 101 23.53 -7.63 1.34
C LEU A 101 22.63 -7.95 0.15
N MET A 102 22.34 -6.97 -0.68
CA MET A 102 21.44 -7.13 -1.81
C MET A 102 22.20 -6.96 -3.12
N GLN A 103 22.15 -7.97 -3.97
CA GLN A 103 22.68 -7.93 -5.33
C GLN A 103 21.55 -7.67 -6.33
N VAL A 104 21.74 -6.67 -7.18
CA VAL A 104 20.81 -6.39 -8.29
C VAL A 104 21.26 -7.14 -9.52
N TYR A 105 20.53 -8.17 -9.93
CA TYR A 105 20.84 -8.92 -11.16
C TYR A 105 20.04 -8.42 -12.38
N ARG A 106 18.96 -7.65 -12.13
CA ARG A 106 18.14 -6.99 -13.14
C ARG A 106 17.67 -5.63 -12.64
N ALA A 107 17.74 -4.62 -13.49
CA ALA A 107 17.12 -3.33 -13.27
C ALA A 107 16.43 -2.88 -14.55
N ASP A 108 15.18 -2.44 -14.46
CA ASP A 108 14.47 -1.83 -15.58
C ASP A 108 15.00 -0.41 -15.85
N LYS A 109 14.64 0.16 -16.99
CA LYS A 109 14.99 1.55 -17.27
C LYS A 109 14.31 2.46 -16.25
N PRO A 110 15.03 3.45 -15.68
CA PRO A 110 14.44 4.37 -14.74
C PRO A 110 13.26 5.15 -15.35
N SER A 111 12.15 5.19 -14.62
CA SER A 111 10.99 6.02 -14.91
C SER A 111 10.75 7.05 -13.80
N LYS A 112 9.90 8.03 -14.06
CA LYS A 112 9.62 9.10 -13.11
C LYS A 112 8.60 8.64 -12.07
N HIS A 113 9.05 8.42 -10.84
CA HIS A 113 8.20 8.15 -9.70
C HIS A 113 7.94 9.42 -8.88
N MET A 114 6.74 9.57 -8.35
CA MET A 114 6.34 10.71 -7.55
C MET A 114 5.90 10.25 -6.17
N GLN A 115 6.41 10.92 -5.14
CA GLN A 115 5.90 10.77 -3.78
C GLN A 115 4.75 11.75 -3.59
N VAL A 116 3.58 11.23 -3.25
CA VAL A 116 2.36 12.02 -3.09
C VAL A 116 1.84 11.87 -1.67
N ALA A 117 1.66 12.99 -0.97
CA ALA A 117 0.90 13.02 0.27
C ALA A 117 -0.58 13.23 -0.05
N THR A 118 -1.44 12.45 0.58
CA THR A 118 -2.89 12.57 0.45
C THR A 118 -3.54 12.76 1.81
N ILE A 119 -4.52 13.66 1.86
CA ILE A 119 -5.38 13.86 3.03
C ILE A 119 -6.81 13.61 2.56
N THR A 120 -7.48 12.68 3.21
CA THR A 120 -8.89 12.38 2.94
C THR A 120 -9.73 12.86 4.11
N TYR A 121 -10.72 13.70 3.81
CA TYR A 121 -11.67 14.24 4.79
C TYR A 121 -13.08 13.71 4.48
N PRO A 122 -13.71 12.97 5.40
CA PRO A 122 -15.08 12.51 5.22
C PRO A 122 -16.05 13.71 5.27
N VAL A 123 -16.97 13.77 4.29
CA VAL A 123 -18.05 14.76 4.31
C VAL A 123 -19.22 14.15 5.05
N GLU A 124 -19.40 14.58 6.29
CA GLU A 124 -20.51 14.19 7.13
C GLU A 124 -21.59 15.28 7.15
N ALA A 125 -22.84 14.87 7.24
CA ALA A 125 -23.93 15.80 7.44
C ALA A 125 -23.78 16.49 8.81
N SER A 126 -23.95 17.81 8.84
CA SER A 126 -23.91 18.58 10.09
C SER A 126 -25.01 18.09 11.08
N ALA A 127 -24.82 18.36 12.35
CA ALA A 127 -25.85 18.08 13.36
C ALA A 127 -27.20 18.78 13.04
N ALA A 128 -27.15 19.96 12.44
CA ALA A 128 -28.33 20.67 11.98
C ALA A 128 -29.03 19.95 10.83
N THR A 129 -28.25 19.48 9.83
CA THR A 129 -28.77 18.72 8.68
C THR A 129 -29.41 17.41 9.13
N ARG A 130 -28.75 16.67 10.05
CA ARG A 130 -29.29 15.42 10.61
C ARG A 130 -30.59 15.67 11.39
N ARG A 131 -30.64 16.71 12.25
CA ARG A 131 -31.89 17.08 12.98
C ARG A 131 -33.01 17.45 12.02
N ASN A 132 -32.71 18.23 10.98
CA ASN A 132 -33.71 18.61 9.99
C ASN A 132 -34.30 17.41 9.25
N ALA A 133 -33.43 16.50 8.80
CA ALA A 133 -33.86 15.26 8.17
C ALA A 133 -34.72 14.38 9.13
N HIS A 134 -34.31 14.28 10.40
CA HIS A 134 -35.09 13.56 11.41
C HIS A 134 -36.47 14.17 11.64
N ASN A 135 -36.57 15.52 11.75
CA ASN A 135 -37.81 16.22 11.93
C ASN A 135 -38.74 16.05 10.73
N LEU A 136 -38.20 16.16 9.51
CA LEU A 136 -38.96 15.91 8.27
C LEU A 136 -39.50 14.49 8.21
N ALA A 137 -38.66 13.49 8.55
CA ALA A 137 -39.08 12.09 8.60
C ALA A 137 -40.16 11.85 9.67
N GLY A 138 -40.03 12.51 10.84
CA GLY A 138 -41.06 12.48 11.91
C GLY A 138 -42.39 13.06 11.44
N THR A 139 -42.39 14.24 10.84
CA THR A 139 -43.60 14.89 10.29
C THR A 139 -44.24 14.03 9.21
N PHE A 140 -43.42 13.49 8.27
CA PHE A 140 -43.88 12.56 7.24
C PHE A 140 -44.57 11.33 7.89
N SER A 141 -43.92 10.70 8.87
CA SER A 141 -44.47 9.52 9.56
C SER A 141 -45.82 9.78 10.22
N VAL A 142 -46.06 10.99 10.73
CA VAL A 142 -47.35 11.36 11.31
C VAL A 142 -48.40 11.54 10.21
N ASN A 143 -48.07 12.25 9.14
CA ASN A 143 -49.03 12.60 8.07
C ASN A 143 -49.34 11.39 7.17
N ALA A 144 -48.44 10.43 7.07
CA ALA A 144 -48.60 9.24 6.21
C ALA A 144 -49.39 8.10 6.86
N LYS A 145 -49.88 8.29 8.10
CA LYS A 145 -50.64 7.23 8.84
C LYS A 145 -52.07 7.10 8.34
N GLY A 146 -52.55 5.86 8.31
CA GLY A 146 -53.96 5.51 8.21
C GLY A 146 -54.42 5.03 6.84
N SER A 147 -53.87 5.50 5.74
CA SER A 147 -54.23 5.00 4.37
C SER A 147 -53.11 5.21 3.38
N VAL A 148 -53.21 4.45 2.26
CA VAL A 148 -52.33 4.63 1.08
C VAL A 148 -52.44 6.03 0.51
N GLU A 149 -53.63 6.59 0.54
CA GLU A 149 -53.89 7.95 0.04
C GLU A 149 -53.20 9.01 0.89
N ALA A 150 -53.27 8.91 2.24
CA ALA A 150 -52.57 9.78 3.16
C ALA A 150 -51.03 9.66 2.96
N PHE A 151 -50.51 8.46 2.75
CA PHE A 151 -49.11 8.23 2.44
C PHE A 151 -48.67 8.93 1.13
N ASN A 152 -49.45 8.76 0.05
CA ASN A 152 -49.15 9.38 -1.24
C ASN A 152 -49.21 10.91 -1.18
N ASN A 153 -50.20 11.49 -0.46
CA ASN A 153 -50.30 12.92 -0.26
C ASN A 153 -49.10 13.47 0.54
N ALA A 154 -48.71 12.82 1.63
CA ALA A 154 -47.55 13.18 2.41
C ALA A 154 -46.24 13.05 1.60
N ALA A 155 -46.13 12.05 0.72
CA ALA A 155 -44.98 11.89 -0.15
C ALA A 155 -44.87 12.99 -1.20
N SER A 156 -46.01 13.43 -1.76
CA SER A 156 -46.05 14.56 -2.69
C SER A 156 -45.67 15.89 -2.02
N GLU A 157 -46.18 16.15 -0.82
CA GLU A 157 -45.84 17.34 -0.03
C GLU A 157 -44.37 17.38 0.36
N ALA A 158 -43.80 16.22 0.70
CA ALA A 158 -42.37 16.08 1.04
C ALA A 158 -41.43 16.01 -0.17
N ALA A 159 -41.96 16.06 -1.39
CA ALA A 159 -41.25 15.88 -2.65
C ALA A 159 -40.40 14.57 -2.69
N VAL A 160 -40.96 13.49 -2.13
CA VAL A 160 -40.32 12.17 -2.09
C VAL A 160 -41.02 11.22 -3.03
N THR A 161 -40.27 10.43 -3.80
CA THR A 161 -40.86 9.42 -4.69
C THR A 161 -41.01 8.10 -3.95
N PRO A 162 -42.26 7.60 -3.70
CA PRO A 162 -42.48 6.31 -3.08
C PRO A 162 -41.93 5.17 -3.92
N ARG A 163 -41.38 4.14 -3.27
CA ARG A 163 -41.05 2.87 -3.91
C ARG A 163 -42.12 1.85 -3.56
N VAL A 164 -42.68 1.24 -4.59
CA VAL A 164 -43.63 0.13 -4.40
C VAL A 164 -42.85 -1.18 -4.46
N ALA A 165 -43.03 -2.01 -3.45
CA ALA A 165 -42.55 -3.38 -3.42
C ALA A 165 -43.73 -4.34 -3.29
N SER A 166 -43.77 -5.40 -4.11
CA SER A 166 -44.74 -6.48 -3.97
C SER A 166 -44.06 -7.59 -3.19
N LEU A 167 -44.64 -7.94 -2.04
CA LEU A 167 -44.21 -9.06 -1.22
C LEU A 167 -45.08 -10.26 -1.47
N ALA A 168 -44.49 -11.43 -1.69
CA ALA A 168 -45.24 -12.69 -1.76
C ALA A 168 -45.63 -13.12 -0.35
N GLN A 169 -46.80 -13.75 -0.22
CA GLN A 169 -47.25 -14.27 1.08
C GLN A 169 -46.32 -15.45 1.51
N GLY A 170 -45.51 -15.22 2.53
CA GLY A 170 -44.60 -16.24 3.08
C GLY A 170 -43.12 -15.80 3.17
N GLU A 171 -42.78 -14.54 2.86
CA GLU A 171 -41.46 -13.92 3.14
C GLU A 171 -41.49 -13.02 4.38
#